data_d317ddf7d13aaad129d02a953245bd43
#
_entry.id   d317ddf7d13aaad129d02a953245bd43
#
_cell.length_a   1.000
_cell.length_b   1.000
_cell.length_c   1.000
_cell.angle_alpha   90.00
_cell.angle_beta   90.00
_cell.angle_gamma   90.00
#
_symmetry.space_group_name_H-M   'P 1'
#
loop_
_entity.id
_entity.type
_entity.pdbx_description
1 polymer ?
#
loop_
_entity_poly.entity_id
_entity_poly.type
_entity_poly.pdbx_seq_one_letter_code
_entity_poly.pdbx_strand_id
1 'polypeptide(L)'
;MEPADRPYLIDPLEGYPRAVDPELRDRLLDVWRDLMEEGDTEGATRNATAMLQQDPELLPAQVLLAQVELAAGDDRRVVERLVPVGDVEPTYTASQLLLGRAAERLGDVPLAYAAFRAVAARSPLALKRAGELHPRALEIVSNRLDEALRNRSFEEADKQLDLLRNWAPAETLTLEAARKVAQARGDRNAELGAIKELSSRRPGDRGLLERRAELELEVGDPSAGLKIVQDLAARHPQDPALAEKLEAAKFRWRLSQLPQSVQEVAAKPELNKGDLAVLLYWLVSDVRNSRPTAGRIATDVLDNPHQEEIVRVVNLGLMDVDPTLHRFSPAAPVRRSFALRVVLRTLARFGKAGCAGGDANLANVCEAALACGLLPSVDDCQPSAPLSGAEGVEILRRSLKLLGGT
;
A
#
# COMPACT_ATOMS: atom_id res chain seq x y z
N MET A 1 40.05 0.99 31.02
CA MET A 1 38.59 0.73 31.06
C MET A 1 37.86 1.99 31.48
N GLU A 2 36.93 2.50 30.67
CA GLU A 2 36.15 3.70 31.03
C GLU A 2 35.14 3.37 32.14
N PRO A 3 34.94 4.23 33.15
CA PRO A 3 33.98 3.98 34.24
C PRO A 3 32.53 3.78 33.70
N ALA A 4 32.20 4.40 32.57
CA ALA A 4 30.90 4.32 31.95
C ALA A 4 30.58 2.94 31.30
N ASP A 5 31.63 2.14 31.02
CA ASP A 5 31.48 0.84 30.39
C ASP A 5 31.35 -0.32 31.39
N ARG A 6 31.82 -0.06 32.63
CA ARG A 6 31.84 -1.09 33.70
C ARG A 6 30.52 -1.79 33.94
N PRO A 7 29.33 -1.14 33.86
CA PRO A 7 28.04 -1.80 34.04
C PRO A 7 27.67 -2.81 32.92
N TYR A 8 28.36 -2.77 31.79
CA TYR A 8 28.16 -3.65 30.66
C TYR A 8 29.09 -4.86 30.63
N LEU A 9 30.16 -4.83 31.43
CA LEU A 9 31.17 -5.89 31.55
C LEU A 9 30.76 -6.89 32.65
N ILE A 10 29.67 -7.59 32.40
CA ILE A 10 29.13 -8.59 33.35
C ILE A 10 29.71 -9.97 33.09
N ASP A 11 29.44 -10.91 33.99
CA ASP A 11 29.82 -12.32 33.82
C ASP A 11 29.51 -12.81 32.39
N PRO A 12 30.50 -13.30 31.61
CA PRO A 12 30.28 -13.77 30.25
C PRO A 12 29.32 -14.96 30.14
N LEU A 13 28.94 -15.64 31.22
CA LEU A 13 27.95 -16.69 31.27
C LEU A 13 26.54 -16.16 31.56
N GLU A 14 26.38 -14.88 31.91
CA GLU A 14 25.08 -14.32 32.27
C GLU A 14 24.10 -14.35 31.13
N GLY A 15 23.03 -15.18 31.30
CA GLY A 15 22.00 -15.37 30.29
C GLY A 15 22.40 -16.29 29.15
N TYR A 16 23.53 -16.98 29.22
CA TYR A 16 23.87 -18.02 28.24
C TYR A 16 23.01 -19.26 28.43
N PRO A 17 22.30 -19.75 27.39
CA PRO A 17 21.28 -20.76 27.56
C PRO A 17 21.82 -22.20 27.54
N ARG A 18 23.09 -22.42 27.14
CA ARG A 18 23.67 -23.79 27.01
C ARG A 18 24.55 -24.11 28.16
N ALA A 19 24.67 -25.41 28.49
CA ALA A 19 25.63 -25.90 29.45
C ALA A 19 27.04 -25.77 28.90
N VAL A 20 27.97 -25.29 29.74
CA VAL A 20 29.39 -25.23 29.46
C VAL A 20 30.10 -26.30 30.29
N ASP A 21 31.11 -26.94 29.72
CA ASP A 21 31.94 -27.90 30.45
C ASP A 21 32.47 -27.25 31.75
N PRO A 22 32.43 -27.94 32.91
CA PRO A 22 32.79 -27.34 34.19
C PRO A 22 34.21 -26.79 34.24
N GLU A 23 35.17 -27.47 33.61
CA GLU A 23 36.57 -27.00 33.61
C GLU A 23 36.74 -25.73 32.75
N LEU A 24 36.09 -25.70 31.58
CA LEU A 24 36.06 -24.53 30.70
C LEU A 24 35.34 -23.37 31.38
N ARG A 25 34.23 -23.65 32.06
CA ARG A 25 33.48 -22.61 32.79
C ARG A 25 34.31 -21.99 33.90
N ASP A 26 34.93 -22.78 34.77
CA ASP A 26 35.73 -22.29 35.89
C ASP A 26 36.91 -21.48 35.37
N ARG A 27 37.59 -21.96 34.34
CA ARG A 27 38.68 -21.24 33.66
C ARG A 27 38.22 -19.94 33.05
N LEU A 28 37.05 -19.91 32.40
CA LEU A 28 36.47 -18.70 31.81
C LEU A 28 36.20 -17.64 32.88
N LEU A 29 35.62 -18.05 34.01
CA LEU A 29 35.32 -17.16 35.13
C LEU A 29 36.58 -16.60 35.83
N ASP A 30 37.61 -17.41 35.95
CA ASP A 30 38.90 -16.96 36.52
C ASP A 30 39.53 -15.88 35.59
N VAL A 31 39.60 -16.16 34.29
CA VAL A 31 40.10 -15.19 33.30
C VAL A 31 39.26 -13.89 33.25
N TRP A 32 37.95 -14.01 33.39
CA TRP A 32 37.07 -12.84 33.46
C TRP A 32 37.31 -12.02 34.74
N ARG A 33 37.54 -12.69 35.86
CA ARG A 33 37.85 -12.03 37.15
C ARG A 33 39.19 -11.28 37.07
N ASP A 34 40.23 -11.88 36.51
CA ASP A 34 41.52 -11.27 36.31
C ASP A 34 41.41 -10.03 35.39
N LEU A 35 40.62 -10.11 34.34
CA LEU A 35 40.30 -8.97 33.47
C LEU A 35 39.60 -7.83 34.23
N MET A 36 38.68 -8.15 35.14
CA MET A 36 37.90 -7.15 35.88
C MET A 36 38.63 -6.54 37.06
N GLU A 37 39.47 -7.30 37.74
CA GLU A 37 40.18 -6.86 38.95
C GLU A 37 41.58 -6.29 38.63
N GLU A 38 42.32 -6.97 37.75
CA GLU A 38 43.70 -6.64 37.42
C GLU A 38 43.86 -5.89 36.10
N GLY A 39 42.86 -5.93 35.24
CA GLY A 39 42.90 -5.35 33.89
C GLY A 39 43.77 -6.14 32.91
N ASP A 40 43.98 -7.45 33.16
CA ASP A 40 44.83 -8.30 32.30
C ASP A 40 44.14 -8.60 30.95
N THR A 41 44.17 -7.63 30.06
CA THR A 41 43.63 -7.74 28.69
C THR A 41 44.41 -8.72 27.83
N GLU A 42 45.73 -8.84 28.02
CA GLU A 42 46.55 -9.76 27.23
C GLU A 42 46.31 -11.21 27.66
N GLY A 43 46.24 -11.49 28.96
CA GLY A 43 45.90 -12.80 29.49
C GLY A 43 44.51 -13.24 29.07
N ALA A 44 43.52 -12.36 29.17
CA ALA A 44 42.18 -12.60 28.76
C ALA A 44 42.10 -12.95 27.26
N THR A 45 42.79 -12.19 26.39
CA THR A 45 42.86 -12.46 24.96
C THR A 45 43.46 -13.83 24.64
N ARG A 46 44.65 -14.14 25.24
CA ARG A 46 45.32 -15.43 25.03
C ARG A 46 44.44 -16.61 25.44
N ASN A 47 43.86 -16.54 26.65
CA ASN A 47 43.06 -17.60 27.21
C ASN A 47 41.76 -17.82 26.45
N ALA A 48 41.00 -16.75 26.12
CA ALA A 48 39.77 -16.84 25.35
C ALA A 48 40.03 -17.39 23.93
N THR A 49 41.12 -16.97 23.29
CA THR A 49 41.53 -17.51 21.98
C THR A 49 41.87 -18.98 22.08
N ALA A 50 42.58 -19.43 23.12
CA ALA A 50 42.88 -20.85 23.33
C ALA A 50 41.59 -21.69 23.56
N MET A 51 40.62 -21.15 24.32
CA MET A 51 39.31 -21.80 24.48
C MET A 51 38.57 -21.96 23.16
N LEU A 52 38.57 -20.93 22.29
CA LEU A 52 37.94 -20.99 20.98
C LEU A 52 38.68 -21.91 20.00
N GLN A 53 39.96 -22.16 20.18
CA GLN A 53 40.69 -23.21 19.43
C GLN A 53 40.26 -24.61 19.85
N GLN A 54 39.85 -24.80 21.09
CA GLN A 54 39.34 -26.09 21.63
C GLN A 54 37.86 -26.29 21.28
N ASP A 55 37.07 -25.24 21.43
CA ASP A 55 35.63 -25.21 21.11
C ASP A 55 35.29 -23.90 20.37
N PRO A 56 35.26 -23.93 19.03
CA PRO A 56 34.95 -22.75 18.22
C PRO A 56 33.52 -22.19 18.44
N GLU A 57 32.61 -23.01 18.97
CA GLU A 57 31.22 -22.62 19.23
C GLU A 57 31.01 -22.10 20.67
N LEU A 58 32.06 -21.97 21.47
CA LEU A 58 32.00 -21.47 22.84
C LEU A 58 31.70 -19.96 22.85
N LEU A 59 30.42 -19.57 22.69
CA LEU A 59 30.00 -18.17 22.64
C LEU A 59 30.43 -17.33 23.87
N PRO A 60 30.48 -17.85 25.11
CA PRO A 60 31.03 -17.10 26.25
C PRO A 60 32.47 -16.65 26.08
N ALA A 61 33.31 -17.39 25.36
CA ALA A 61 34.67 -16.96 25.03
C ALA A 61 34.69 -15.83 23.98
N GLN A 62 33.73 -15.81 23.05
CA GLN A 62 33.52 -14.67 22.13
C GLN A 62 33.11 -13.42 22.90
N VAL A 63 32.22 -13.56 23.89
CA VAL A 63 31.79 -12.45 24.75
C VAL A 63 32.99 -11.90 25.58
N LEU A 64 33.81 -12.80 26.10
CA LEU A 64 35.02 -12.37 26.85
C LEU A 64 35.99 -11.56 25.96
N LEU A 65 36.22 -11.99 24.72
CA LEU A 65 37.00 -11.21 23.76
C LEU A 65 36.39 -9.86 23.46
N ALA A 66 35.05 -9.82 23.28
CA ALA A 66 34.32 -8.58 23.07
C ALA A 66 34.43 -7.61 24.26
N GLN A 67 34.53 -8.12 25.51
CA GLN A 67 34.77 -7.31 26.68
C GLN A 67 36.15 -6.64 26.64
N VAL A 68 37.17 -7.39 26.21
CA VAL A 68 38.53 -6.86 26.02
C VAL A 68 38.51 -5.77 24.91
N GLU A 69 37.86 -6.03 23.80
CA GLU A 69 37.75 -5.08 22.69
C GLU A 69 37.00 -3.81 23.12
N LEU A 70 35.91 -3.92 23.89
CA LEU A 70 35.18 -2.78 24.42
C LEU A 70 36.06 -1.97 25.35
N ALA A 71 36.82 -2.63 26.24
CA ALA A 71 37.76 -1.98 27.19
C ALA A 71 38.89 -1.25 26.46
N ALA A 72 39.28 -1.75 25.28
CA ALA A 72 40.28 -1.10 24.41
C ALA A 72 39.69 0.03 23.55
N GLY A 73 38.37 0.20 23.54
CA GLY A 73 37.66 1.19 22.70
C GLY A 73 37.46 0.77 21.25
N ASP A 74 37.61 -0.53 20.93
CA ASP A 74 37.41 -1.04 19.58
C ASP A 74 35.96 -1.52 19.38
N ASP A 75 35.02 -0.57 19.43
CA ASP A 75 33.59 -0.82 19.34
C ASP A 75 33.18 -1.53 18.03
N ARG A 76 33.93 -1.27 16.95
CA ARG A 76 33.65 -1.91 15.67
C ARG A 76 33.89 -3.41 15.73
N ARG A 77 34.99 -3.84 16.32
CA ARG A 77 35.27 -5.28 16.51
C ARG A 77 34.25 -5.94 17.43
N VAL A 78 33.82 -5.24 18.48
CA VAL A 78 32.74 -5.75 19.34
C VAL A 78 31.49 -6.06 18.51
N VAL A 79 31.05 -5.12 17.66
CA VAL A 79 29.88 -5.31 16.81
C VAL A 79 30.10 -6.46 15.81
N GLU A 80 31.23 -6.49 15.10
CA GLU A 80 31.57 -7.54 14.14
C GLU A 80 31.57 -8.94 14.80
N ARG A 81 32.03 -9.04 16.04
CA ARG A 81 32.09 -10.29 16.81
C ARG A 81 30.73 -10.73 17.33
N LEU A 82 29.93 -9.79 17.86
CA LEU A 82 28.73 -10.12 18.61
C LEU A 82 27.44 -10.15 17.78
N VAL A 83 27.40 -9.54 16.59
CA VAL A 83 26.23 -9.66 15.69
C VAL A 83 25.96 -11.12 15.36
N PRO A 84 26.93 -11.96 14.93
CA PRO A 84 26.68 -13.39 14.70
C PRO A 84 26.28 -14.16 15.97
N VAL A 85 26.80 -13.75 17.14
CA VAL A 85 26.39 -14.36 18.42
C VAL A 85 24.92 -14.04 18.72
N GLY A 86 24.49 -12.80 18.46
CA GLY A 86 23.09 -12.37 18.61
C GLY A 86 22.15 -13.08 17.65
N ASP A 87 22.59 -13.43 16.45
CA ASP A 87 21.81 -14.20 15.48
C ASP A 87 21.54 -15.63 15.98
N VAL A 88 22.52 -16.26 16.65
CA VAL A 88 22.41 -17.61 17.21
C VAL A 88 21.65 -17.63 18.54
N GLU A 89 21.96 -16.69 19.43
CA GLU A 89 21.39 -16.60 20.79
C GLU A 89 20.91 -15.16 21.07
N PRO A 90 19.75 -14.77 20.52
CA PRO A 90 19.26 -13.38 20.58
C PRO A 90 18.92 -12.88 21.98
N THR A 91 18.76 -13.79 22.95
CA THR A 91 18.44 -13.42 24.35
C THR A 91 19.62 -13.60 25.32
N TYR A 92 20.81 -13.73 24.78
CA TYR A 92 22.03 -13.89 25.60
C TYR A 92 22.43 -12.55 26.22
N THR A 93 22.21 -12.39 27.54
CA THR A 93 22.25 -11.10 28.23
C THR A 93 23.61 -10.43 28.13
N ALA A 94 24.71 -11.14 28.41
CA ALA A 94 26.05 -10.58 28.37
C ALA A 94 26.43 -10.10 26.95
N SER A 95 26.11 -10.89 25.93
CA SER A 95 26.36 -10.52 24.54
C SER A 95 25.58 -9.27 24.11
N GLN A 96 24.27 -9.25 24.40
CA GLN A 96 23.39 -8.16 23.97
C GLN A 96 23.68 -6.85 24.69
N LEU A 97 24.11 -6.87 25.95
CA LEU A 97 24.52 -5.67 26.66
C LEU A 97 25.77 -5.04 26.04
N LEU A 98 26.77 -5.86 25.70
CA LEU A 98 27.99 -5.38 25.04
C LEU A 98 27.73 -4.88 23.64
N LEU A 99 26.97 -5.63 22.85
CA LEU A 99 26.59 -5.24 21.49
C LEU A 99 25.83 -3.91 21.50
N GLY A 100 24.84 -3.78 22.40
CA GLY A 100 24.08 -2.55 22.55
C GLY A 100 24.97 -1.35 22.91
N ARG A 101 25.94 -1.53 23.85
CA ARG A 101 26.86 -0.47 24.25
C ARG A 101 27.80 -0.05 23.11
N ALA A 102 28.41 -1.01 22.42
CA ALA A 102 29.30 -0.73 21.31
C ALA A 102 28.57 -0.04 20.14
N ALA A 103 27.39 -0.55 19.77
CA ALA A 103 26.54 0.07 18.73
C ALA A 103 26.13 1.51 19.11
N GLU A 104 25.84 1.76 20.39
CA GLU A 104 25.53 3.11 20.87
C GLU A 104 26.72 4.06 20.72
N ARG A 105 27.94 3.62 21.05
CA ARG A 105 29.16 4.42 20.88
C ARG A 105 29.48 4.70 19.42
N LEU A 106 29.17 3.77 18.53
CA LEU A 106 29.27 3.94 17.07
C LEU A 106 28.15 4.82 16.48
N GLY A 107 27.12 5.15 17.26
CA GLY A 107 25.97 5.91 16.79
C GLY A 107 24.94 5.09 16.00
N ASP A 108 25.07 3.75 15.98
CA ASP A 108 24.05 2.88 15.38
C ASP A 108 22.90 2.61 16.37
N VAL A 109 22.06 3.64 16.50
CA VAL A 109 20.93 3.63 17.43
C VAL A 109 19.95 2.49 17.20
N PRO A 110 19.55 2.11 15.94
CA PRO A 110 18.70 0.96 15.70
C PRO A 110 19.28 -0.35 16.22
N LEU A 111 20.57 -0.62 15.97
CA LEU A 111 21.23 -1.82 16.44
C LEU A 111 21.34 -1.82 17.97
N ALA A 112 21.72 -0.69 18.57
CA ALA A 112 21.80 -0.53 20.03
C ALA A 112 20.43 -0.79 20.69
N TYR A 113 19.38 -0.21 20.15
CA TYR A 113 18.01 -0.42 20.63
C TYR A 113 17.58 -1.88 20.52
N ALA A 114 17.82 -2.52 19.38
CA ALA A 114 17.49 -3.93 19.16
C ALA A 114 18.17 -4.84 20.19
N ALA A 115 19.47 -4.64 20.40
CA ALA A 115 20.27 -5.41 21.37
C ALA A 115 19.75 -5.24 22.81
N PHE A 116 19.57 -4.01 23.29
CA PHE A 116 19.05 -3.77 24.65
C PHE A 116 17.62 -4.28 24.81
N ARG A 117 16.75 -4.10 23.81
CA ARG A 117 15.37 -4.59 23.84
C ARG A 117 15.30 -6.12 23.97
N ALA A 118 16.20 -6.83 23.30
CA ALA A 118 16.22 -8.31 23.34
C ALA A 118 16.37 -8.87 24.76
N VAL A 119 17.04 -8.14 25.65
CA VAL A 119 17.31 -8.58 27.04
C VAL A 119 16.70 -7.66 28.11
N ALA A 120 15.82 -6.73 27.71
CA ALA A 120 15.20 -5.78 28.61
C ALA A 120 14.43 -6.42 29.79
N ALA A 121 13.82 -7.60 29.57
CA ALA A 121 13.11 -8.32 30.62
C ALA A 121 14.05 -8.95 31.69
N ARG A 122 15.34 -9.11 31.38
CA ARG A 122 16.34 -9.76 32.23
C ARG A 122 17.32 -8.77 32.83
N SER A 123 17.48 -7.58 32.26
CA SER A 123 18.43 -6.57 32.70
C SER A 123 17.77 -5.21 32.88
N PRO A 124 17.71 -4.66 34.13
CA PRO A 124 17.21 -3.30 34.37
C PRO A 124 18.00 -2.22 33.60
N LEU A 125 19.32 -2.45 33.39
CA LEU A 125 20.15 -1.56 32.57
C LEU A 125 19.67 -1.54 31.11
N ALA A 126 19.46 -2.74 30.53
CA ALA A 126 18.97 -2.87 29.16
C ALA A 126 17.57 -2.26 29.00
N LEU A 127 16.66 -2.48 29.96
CA LEU A 127 15.34 -1.90 29.97
C LEU A 127 15.40 -0.36 29.93
N LYS A 128 16.24 0.23 30.80
CA LYS A 128 16.43 1.67 30.83
C LYS A 128 16.97 2.21 29.50
N ARG A 129 18.05 1.59 28.99
CA ARG A 129 18.69 2.04 27.73
C ARG A 129 17.75 1.87 26.51
N ALA A 130 17.03 0.75 26.43
CA ALA A 130 16.03 0.55 25.40
C ALA A 130 14.96 1.65 25.45
N GLY A 131 14.45 2.00 26.63
CA GLY A 131 13.47 3.09 26.78
C GLY A 131 13.99 4.45 26.31
N GLU A 132 15.24 4.77 26.64
CA GLU A 132 15.89 6.03 26.22
C GLU A 132 16.13 6.11 24.69
N LEU A 133 16.46 4.99 24.05
CA LEU A 133 16.76 4.92 22.63
C LEU A 133 15.53 4.75 21.73
N HIS A 134 14.44 4.24 22.29
CA HIS A 134 13.23 3.88 21.54
C HIS A 134 12.71 4.97 20.57
N PRO A 135 12.47 6.23 20.99
CA PRO A 135 11.92 7.23 20.09
C PRO A 135 12.87 7.53 18.91
N ARG A 136 14.16 7.61 19.20
CA ARG A 136 15.18 7.90 18.18
C ARG A 136 15.39 6.72 17.22
N ALA A 137 15.30 5.49 17.71
CA ALA A 137 15.40 4.30 16.89
C ALA A 137 14.22 4.23 15.88
N LEU A 138 13.00 4.52 16.34
CA LEU A 138 11.83 4.58 15.46
C LEU A 138 11.94 5.67 14.40
N GLU A 139 12.42 6.86 14.79
CA GLU A 139 12.64 7.97 13.85
C GLU A 139 13.64 7.58 12.74
N ILE A 140 14.79 7.00 13.13
CA ILE A 140 15.83 6.60 12.16
C ILE A 140 15.28 5.53 11.20
N VAL A 141 14.59 4.51 11.71
CA VAL A 141 14.03 3.43 10.89
C VAL A 141 12.94 3.99 9.96
N SER A 142 12.10 4.91 10.43
CA SER A 142 11.09 5.58 9.59
C SER A 142 11.75 6.40 8.47
N ASN A 143 12.83 7.12 8.76
CA ASN A 143 13.57 7.90 7.76
C ASN A 143 14.24 6.99 6.72
N ARG A 144 14.82 5.85 7.15
CA ARG A 144 15.38 4.83 6.24
C ARG A 144 14.31 4.24 5.33
N LEU A 145 13.10 3.99 5.86
CA LEU A 145 11.95 3.54 5.07
C LEU A 145 11.58 4.58 4.01
N ASP A 146 11.47 5.85 4.39
CA ASP A 146 11.12 6.93 3.46
C ASP A 146 12.20 7.10 2.37
N GLU A 147 13.47 6.91 2.70
CA GLU A 147 14.56 6.91 1.74
C GLU A 147 14.48 5.69 0.78
N ALA A 148 14.24 4.50 1.32
CA ALA A 148 14.06 3.29 0.52
C ALA A 148 12.90 3.44 -0.48
N LEU A 149 11.78 4.04 -0.07
CA LEU A 149 10.65 4.32 -0.96
C LEU A 149 11.00 5.32 -2.06
N ARG A 150 11.73 6.40 -1.73
CA ARG A 150 12.21 7.37 -2.76
C ARG A 150 13.09 6.69 -3.80
N ASN A 151 13.93 5.77 -3.37
CA ASN A 151 14.85 5.01 -4.22
C ASN A 151 14.19 3.79 -4.89
N ARG A 152 12.89 3.55 -4.65
CA ARG A 152 12.14 2.36 -5.11
C ARG A 152 12.74 1.03 -4.66
N SER A 153 13.46 1.01 -3.56
CA SER A 153 14.05 -0.18 -2.95
C SER A 153 13.03 -0.85 -2.02
N PHE A 154 12.03 -1.51 -2.61
CA PHE A 154 10.89 -2.06 -1.88
C PHE A 154 11.29 -3.14 -0.85
N GLU A 155 12.30 -3.94 -1.14
CA GLU A 155 12.81 -4.95 -0.19
C GLU A 155 13.38 -4.29 1.07
N GLU A 156 14.11 -3.18 0.91
CA GLU A 156 14.63 -2.44 2.04
C GLU A 156 13.51 -1.73 2.82
N ALA A 157 12.53 -1.16 2.11
CA ALA A 157 11.36 -0.58 2.75
C ALA A 157 10.58 -1.59 3.60
N ASP A 158 10.45 -2.84 3.13
CA ASP A 158 9.82 -3.92 3.90
C ASP A 158 10.60 -4.27 5.16
N LYS A 159 11.93 -4.40 5.06
CA LYS A 159 12.77 -4.65 6.24
C LYS A 159 12.58 -3.58 7.31
N GLN A 160 12.58 -2.30 6.89
CA GLN A 160 12.36 -1.19 7.81
C GLN A 160 10.93 -1.21 8.39
N LEU A 161 9.92 -1.53 7.59
CA LEU A 161 8.53 -1.67 8.07
C LEU A 161 8.39 -2.82 9.08
N ASP A 162 9.06 -3.94 8.84
CA ASP A 162 9.02 -5.08 9.75
C ASP A 162 9.70 -4.77 11.10
N LEU A 163 10.77 -3.96 11.09
CA LEU A 163 11.36 -3.43 12.33
C LEU A 163 10.34 -2.57 13.09
N LEU A 164 9.65 -1.63 12.42
CA LEU A 164 8.62 -0.80 13.04
C LEU A 164 7.47 -1.64 13.59
N ARG A 165 6.98 -2.64 12.85
CA ARG A 165 5.93 -3.55 13.29
C ARG A 165 6.33 -4.37 14.52
N ASN A 166 7.59 -4.78 14.57
CA ASN A 166 8.13 -5.54 15.71
C ASN A 166 8.34 -4.64 16.95
N TRP A 167 8.77 -3.40 16.76
CA TRP A 167 9.13 -2.51 17.85
C TRP A 167 7.97 -1.71 18.40
N ALA A 168 7.08 -1.27 17.51
CA ALA A 168 5.99 -0.36 17.83
C ALA A 168 4.72 -0.66 17.00
N PRO A 169 4.14 -1.89 17.10
CA PRO A 169 3.02 -2.33 16.24
C PRO A 169 1.79 -1.45 16.38
N ALA A 170 1.58 -0.88 17.56
CA ALA A 170 0.43 -0.06 17.87
C ALA A 170 0.65 1.44 17.64
N GLU A 171 1.82 1.88 17.23
CA GLU A 171 2.07 3.31 17.04
C GLU A 171 1.55 3.83 15.69
N THR A 172 1.12 5.09 15.70
CA THR A 172 0.64 5.77 14.49
C THR A 172 1.70 5.82 13.40
N LEU A 173 2.97 5.98 13.79
CA LEU A 173 4.12 6.00 12.88
C LEU A 173 4.23 4.70 12.07
N THR A 174 4.01 3.55 12.70
CA THR A 174 4.04 2.23 12.03
C THR A 174 2.90 2.09 11.02
N LEU A 175 1.70 2.58 11.36
CA LEU A 175 0.56 2.57 10.46
C LEU A 175 0.77 3.52 9.27
N GLU A 176 1.36 4.70 9.50
CA GLU A 176 1.71 5.63 8.43
C GLU A 176 2.78 5.03 7.49
N ALA A 177 3.79 4.36 8.05
CA ALA A 177 4.79 3.63 7.28
C ALA A 177 4.15 2.52 6.42
N ALA A 178 3.27 1.71 7.01
CA ALA A 178 2.54 0.66 6.30
C ALA A 178 1.69 1.22 5.14
N ARG A 179 0.99 2.34 5.39
CA ARG A 179 0.23 3.05 4.35
C ARG A 179 1.12 3.52 3.20
N LYS A 180 2.28 4.15 3.52
CA LYS A 180 3.22 4.64 2.50
C LYS A 180 3.77 3.49 1.63
N VAL A 181 4.16 2.36 2.23
CA VAL A 181 4.64 1.18 1.51
C VAL A 181 3.55 0.63 0.60
N ALA A 182 2.33 0.45 1.11
CA ALA A 182 1.19 -0.04 0.35
C ALA A 182 0.86 0.89 -0.83
N GLN A 183 0.84 2.20 -0.61
CA GLN A 183 0.62 3.21 -1.63
C GLN A 183 1.69 3.17 -2.73
N ALA A 184 2.97 3.07 -2.35
CA ALA A 184 4.08 3.02 -3.30
C ALA A 184 4.07 1.75 -4.17
N ARG A 185 3.53 0.65 -3.67
CA ARG A 185 3.33 -0.61 -4.39
C ARG A 185 2.04 -0.66 -5.20
N GLY A 186 1.13 0.28 -4.98
CA GLY A 186 -0.21 0.25 -5.56
C GLY A 186 -1.12 -0.81 -4.93
N ASP A 187 -0.76 -1.35 -3.76
CA ASP A 187 -1.59 -2.30 -3.01
C ASP A 187 -2.71 -1.55 -2.25
N ARG A 188 -3.82 -1.37 -2.95
CA ARG A 188 -4.97 -0.61 -2.45
C ARG A 188 -5.65 -1.28 -1.26
N ASN A 189 -5.63 -2.61 -1.18
CA ASN A 189 -6.22 -3.33 -0.05
C ASN A 189 -5.41 -3.14 1.23
N ALA A 190 -4.09 -3.26 1.15
CA ALA A 190 -3.21 -2.99 2.28
C ALA A 190 -3.26 -1.51 2.70
N GLU A 191 -3.31 -0.58 1.74
CA GLU A 191 -3.48 0.85 2.00
C GLU A 191 -4.79 1.13 2.75
N LEU A 192 -5.90 0.53 2.29
CA LEU A 192 -7.22 0.67 2.94
C LEU A 192 -7.19 0.17 4.38
N GLY A 193 -6.55 -0.98 4.63
CA GLY A 193 -6.38 -1.52 5.98
C GLY A 193 -5.68 -0.53 6.92
N ALA A 194 -4.55 0.02 6.49
CA ALA A 194 -3.79 1.00 7.27
C ALA A 194 -4.58 2.30 7.49
N ILE A 195 -5.28 2.80 6.46
CA ILE A 195 -6.09 4.03 6.56
C ILE A 195 -7.32 3.85 7.46
N LYS A 196 -7.97 2.69 7.47
CA LYS A 196 -9.06 2.39 8.41
C LYS A 196 -8.60 2.59 9.84
N GLU A 197 -7.46 2.03 10.19
CA GLU A 197 -6.89 2.15 11.53
C GLU A 197 -6.45 3.59 11.84
N LEU A 198 -5.77 4.27 10.92
CA LEU A 198 -5.36 5.66 11.08
C LEU A 198 -6.56 6.60 11.26
N SER A 199 -7.61 6.45 10.44
CA SER A 199 -8.80 7.29 10.52
C SER A 199 -9.63 7.04 11.78
N SER A 200 -9.56 5.83 12.37
CA SER A 200 -10.18 5.56 13.67
C SER A 200 -9.50 6.34 14.81
N ARG A 201 -8.19 6.54 14.72
CA ARG A 201 -7.40 7.31 15.70
C ARG A 201 -7.46 8.82 15.50
N ARG A 202 -7.66 9.26 14.25
CA ARG A 202 -7.75 10.66 13.86
C ARG A 202 -9.07 10.93 13.12
N PRO A 203 -10.22 10.86 13.79
CA PRO A 203 -11.54 10.95 13.14
C PRO A 203 -11.85 12.32 12.54
N GLY A 204 -11.05 13.35 12.88
CA GLY A 204 -11.15 14.70 12.30
C GLY A 204 -10.23 14.97 11.12
N ASP A 205 -9.35 14.04 10.76
CA ASP A 205 -8.41 14.23 9.63
C ASP A 205 -9.12 14.05 8.30
N ARG A 206 -9.43 15.20 7.67
CA ARG A 206 -10.14 15.26 6.39
C ARG A 206 -9.39 14.48 5.29
N GLY A 207 -8.06 14.61 5.20
CA GLY A 207 -7.27 13.95 4.16
C GLY A 207 -7.33 12.44 4.27
N LEU A 208 -7.23 11.90 5.49
CA LEU A 208 -7.39 10.47 5.74
C LEU A 208 -8.80 9.97 5.41
N LEU A 209 -9.84 10.74 5.77
CA LEU A 209 -11.23 10.37 5.48
C LEU A 209 -11.52 10.40 3.97
N GLU A 210 -11.06 11.42 3.24
CA GLU A 210 -11.21 11.48 1.79
C GLU A 210 -10.51 10.28 1.11
N ARG A 211 -9.28 9.98 1.50
CA ARG A 211 -8.55 8.84 0.94
C ARG A 211 -9.18 7.50 1.30
N ARG A 212 -9.68 7.36 2.53
CA ARG A 212 -10.44 6.17 2.94
C ARG A 212 -11.69 5.99 2.07
N ALA A 213 -12.45 7.06 1.85
CA ALA A 213 -13.64 7.00 1.02
C ALA A 213 -13.32 6.56 -0.42
N GLU A 214 -12.25 7.08 -1.01
CA GLU A 214 -11.79 6.67 -2.33
C GLU A 214 -11.48 5.17 -2.39
N LEU A 215 -10.71 4.66 -1.44
CA LEU A 215 -10.34 3.24 -1.38
C LEU A 215 -11.52 2.33 -1.07
N GLU A 216 -12.45 2.76 -0.19
CA GLU A 216 -13.69 2.01 0.05
C GLU A 216 -14.54 1.88 -1.23
N LEU A 217 -14.60 2.95 -2.04
CA LEU A 217 -15.32 2.94 -3.32
C LEU A 217 -14.59 2.13 -4.42
N GLU A 218 -13.28 1.94 -4.30
CA GLU A 218 -12.49 1.24 -5.32
C GLU A 218 -12.33 -0.26 -5.04
N VAL A 219 -12.00 -0.62 -3.80
CA VAL A 219 -11.61 -1.99 -3.43
C VAL A 219 -12.28 -2.49 -2.14
N GLY A 220 -12.98 -1.60 -1.42
CA GLY A 220 -13.63 -1.93 -0.15
C GLY A 220 -15.16 -2.01 -0.25
N ASP A 221 -15.83 -1.38 0.73
CA ASP A 221 -17.29 -1.27 0.79
C ASP A 221 -17.77 0.07 0.20
N PRO A 222 -18.39 0.09 -0.99
CA PRO A 222 -18.90 1.31 -1.60
C PRO A 222 -19.93 2.06 -0.75
N SER A 223 -20.69 1.35 0.10
CA SER A 223 -21.64 1.98 1.01
C SER A 223 -20.95 2.79 2.09
N ALA A 224 -19.86 2.22 2.66
CA ALA A 224 -19.03 2.92 3.63
C ALA A 224 -18.34 4.14 2.99
N GLY A 225 -17.81 3.99 1.78
CA GLY A 225 -17.19 5.09 1.03
C GLY A 225 -18.18 6.23 0.78
N LEU A 226 -19.38 5.93 0.29
CA LEU A 226 -20.43 6.91 0.07
C LEU A 226 -20.80 7.65 1.37
N LYS A 227 -20.97 6.92 2.48
CA LYS A 227 -21.31 7.51 3.77
C LYS A 227 -20.25 8.51 4.23
N ILE A 228 -18.97 8.17 4.11
CA ILE A 228 -17.87 9.07 4.51
C ILE A 228 -17.91 10.37 3.68
N VAL A 229 -18.11 10.28 2.35
CA VAL A 229 -18.20 11.48 1.50
C VAL A 229 -19.45 12.30 1.82
N GLN A 230 -20.60 11.67 2.13
CA GLN A 230 -21.81 12.36 2.57
C GLN A 230 -21.57 13.15 3.87
N ASP A 231 -20.94 12.53 4.86
CA ASP A 231 -20.61 13.16 6.14
C ASP A 231 -19.64 14.33 5.96
N LEU A 232 -18.64 14.20 5.08
CA LEU A 232 -17.70 15.28 4.75
C LEU A 232 -18.42 16.44 4.04
N ALA A 233 -19.25 16.16 3.03
CA ALA A 233 -20.00 17.18 2.32
C ALA A 233 -21.00 17.92 3.22
N ALA A 234 -21.64 17.22 4.17
CA ALA A 234 -22.54 17.84 5.14
C ALA A 234 -21.81 18.80 6.09
N ARG A 235 -20.56 18.50 6.46
CA ARG A 235 -19.71 19.36 7.28
C ARG A 235 -19.15 20.56 6.52
N HIS A 236 -19.00 20.44 5.20
CA HIS A 236 -18.41 21.46 4.34
C HIS A 236 -19.31 21.75 3.12
N PRO A 237 -20.54 22.30 3.31
CA PRO A 237 -21.55 22.41 2.25
C PRO A 237 -21.18 23.41 1.14
N GLN A 238 -20.20 24.27 1.38
CA GLN A 238 -19.73 25.27 0.41
C GLN A 238 -18.52 24.79 -0.42
N ASP A 239 -18.07 23.55 -0.21
CA ASP A 239 -16.92 23.00 -0.95
C ASP A 239 -17.38 22.32 -2.25
N PRO A 240 -17.14 22.94 -3.42
CA PRO A 240 -17.57 22.39 -4.70
C PRO A 240 -16.85 21.07 -5.05
N ALA A 241 -15.63 20.87 -4.56
CA ALA A 241 -14.87 19.64 -4.81
C ALA A 241 -15.50 18.45 -4.06
N LEU A 242 -15.98 18.66 -2.85
CA LEU A 242 -16.71 17.64 -2.09
C LEU A 242 -18.09 17.34 -2.69
N ALA A 243 -18.76 18.34 -3.25
CA ALA A 243 -20.02 18.14 -3.97
C ALA A 243 -19.79 17.24 -5.21
N GLU A 244 -18.73 17.47 -5.97
CA GLU A 244 -18.38 16.62 -7.11
C GLU A 244 -17.98 15.19 -6.68
N LYS A 245 -17.16 15.05 -5.62
CA LYS A 245 -16.81 13.75 -5.04
C LYS A 245 -18.06 12.99 -4.56
N LEU A 246 -19.04 13.70 -4.00
CA LEU A 246 -20.30 13.08 -3.56
C LEU A 246 -21.10 12.50 -4.74
N GLU A 247 -21.22 13.25 -5.83
CA GLU A 247 -21.92 12.74 -7.02
C GLU A 247 -21.18 11.54 -7.64
N ALA A 248 -19.85 11.57 -7.67
CA ALA A 248 -19.04 10.44 -8.12
C ALA A 248 -19.22 9.21 -7.20
N ALA A 249 -19.25 9.43 -5.88
CA ALA A 249 -19.46 8.36 -4.90
C ALA A 249 -20.86 7.72 -5.03
N LYS A 250 -21.91 8.54 -5.17
CA LYS A 250 -23.27 8.05 -5.43
C LYS A 250 -23.35 7.21 -6.69
N PHE A 251 -22.68 7.64 -7.75
CA PHE A 251 -22.65 6.90 -9.00
C PHE A 251 -21.91 5.57 -8.87
N ARG A 252 -20.72 5.54 -8.21
CA ARG A 252 -19.98 4.30 -7.97
C ARG A 252 -20.77 3.34 -7.07
N TRP A 253 -21.44 3.84 -6.06
CA TRP A 253 -22.30 3.02 -5.21
C TRP A 253 -23.44 2.42 -6.04
N ARG A 254 -24.13 3.18 -6.90
CA ARG A 254 -25.18 2.64 -7.80
C ARG A 254 -24.62 1.56 -8.73
N LEU A 255 -23.42 1.76 -9.30
CA LEU A 255 -22.75 0.78 -10.13
C LEU A 255 -22.52 -0.54 -9.38
N SER A 256 -22.15 -0.48 -8.12
CA SER A 256 -21.95 -1.67 -7.28
C SER A 256 -23.24 -2.42 -6.94
N GLN A 257 -24.42 -1.82 -7.13
CA GLN A 257 -25.73 -2.46 -6.96
C GLN A 257 -26.24 -3.13 -8.24
N LEU A 258 -25.58 -2.95 -9.38
CA LEU A 258 -25.96 -3.57 -10.63
C LEU A 258 -25.57 -5.06 -10.68
N PRO A 259 -26.16 -5.86 -11.59
CA PRO A 259 -25.75 -7.25 -11.76
C PRO A 259 -24.26 -7.42 -11.94
N GLN A 260 -23.71 -8.53 -11.43
CA GLN A 260 -22.28 -8.80 -11.47
C GLN A 260 -21.72 -8.76 -12.90
N SER A 261 -22.48 -9.25 -13.89
CA SER A 261 -22.10 -9.19 -15.30
C SER A 261 -21.84 -7.76 -15.81
N VAL A 262 -22.59 -6.78 -15.31
CA VAL A 262 -22.40 -5.36 -15.65
C VAL A 262 -21.17 -4.79 -14.97
N GLN A 263 -20.93 -5.17 -13.71
CA GLN A 263 -19.73 -4.77 -12.97
C GLN A 263 -18.47 -5.34 -13.62
N GLU A 264 -18.50 -6.59 -14.08
CA GLU A 264 -17.42 -7.22 -14.83
C GLU A 264 -17.12 -6.48 -16.14
N VAL A 265 -18.16 -6.08 -16.88
CA VAL A 265 -18.00 -5.24 -18.08
C VAL A 265 -17.35 -3.90 -17.75
N ALA A 266 -17.79 -3.24 -16.67
CA ALA A 266 -17.21 -1.97 -16.21
C ALA A 266 -15.73 -2.08 -15.79
N ALA A 267 -15.25 -3.27 -15.44
CA ALA A 267 -13.87 -3.54 -15.06
C ALA A 267 -12.97 -4.00 -16.21
N LYS A 268 -13.51 -4.23 -17.41
CA LYS A 268 -12.72 -4.72 -18.56
C LYS A 268 -11.63 -3.73 -18.99
N PRO A 269 -10.43 -4.20 -19.32
CA PRO A 269 -9.36 -3.34 -19.85
C PRO A 269 -9.71 -2.78 -21.25
N GLU A 270 -10.47 -3.53 -22.04
CA GLU A 270 -10.94 -3.12 -23.36
C GLU A 270 -12.39 -3.56 -23.57
N LEU A 271 -13.22 -2.64 -24.05
CA LEU A 271 -14.62 -2.90 -24.36
C LEU A 271 -14.81 -3.32 -25.82
N ASN A 272 -15.79 -4.21 -26.05
CA ASN A 272 -16.36 -4.48 -27.35
C ASN A 272 -17.72 -3.77 -27.52
N LYS A 273 -18.34 -3.89 -28.71
CA LYS A 273 -19.64 -3.26 -29.02
C LYS A 273 -20.76 -3.78 -28.12
N GLY A 274 -20.78 -5.08 -27.81
CA GLY A 274 -21.74 -5.68 -26.89
C GLY A 274 -21.60 -5.12 -25.49
N ASP A 275 -20.38 -5.00 -25.00
CA ASP A 275 -20.08 -4.40 -23.67
C ASP A 275 -20.58 -2.95 -23.57
N LEU A 276 -20.34 -2.13 -24.60
CA LEU A 276 -20.85 -0.76 -24.61
C LEU A 276 -22.38 -0.71 -24.61
N ALA A 277 -23.05 -1.62 -25.30
CA ALA A 277 -24.49 -1.71 -25.28
C ALA A 277 -25.03 -2.06 -23.88
N VAL A 278 -24.37 -2.99 -23.18
CA VAL A 278 -24.65 -3.33 -21.77
C VAL A 278 -24.53 -2.11 -20.85
N LEU A 279 -23.42 -1.39 -20.92
CA LEU A 279 -23.23 -0.19 -20.11
C LEU A 279 -24.29 0.87 -20.38
N LEU A 280 -24.63 1.12 -21.65
CA LEU A 280 -25.69 2.07 -22.02
C LEU A 280 -27.04 1.67 -21.43
N TYR A 281 -27.43 0.41 -21.59
CA TYR A 281 -28.72 -0.11 -21.12
C TYR A 281 -28.86 0.01 -19.59
N TRP A 282 -27.81 -0.37 -18.85
CA TRP A 282 -27.89 -0.42 -17.39
C TRP A 282 -27.65 0.92 -16.72
N LEU A 283 -26.79 1.77 -17.28
CA LEU A 283 -26.43 3.06 -16.65
C LEU A 283 -27.38 4.19 -17.07
N VAL A 284 -27.94 4.14 -18.29
CA VAL A 284 -28.83 5.19 -18.79
C VAL A 284 -30.27 4.70 -18.73
N SER A 285 -31.02 5.15 -17.71
CA SER A 285 -32.41 4.72 -17.48
C SER A 285 -33.32 4.96 -18.69
N ASP A 286 -33.09 6.06 -19.41
CA ASP A 286 -33.88 6.41 -20.61
C ASP A 286 -33.70 5.38 -21.74
N VAL A 287 -32.55 4.77 -21.89
CA VAL A 287 -32.30 3.68 -22.83
C VAL A 287 -33.15 2.46 -22.50
N ARG A 288 -33.23 2.10 -21.22
CA ARG A 288 -34.00 0.95 -20.75
C ARG A 288 -35.50 1.18 -20.83
N ASN A 289 -35.97 2.37 -20.49
CA ASN A 289 -37.38 2.65 -20.28
C ASN A 289 -38.11 3.21 -21.54
N SER A 290 -37.35 3.70 -22.55
CA SER A 290 -37.95 4.28 -23.75
C SER A 290 -38.50 3.21 -24.71
N ARG A 291 -39.54 3.57 -25.45
CA ARG A 291 -40.07 2.69 -26.49
C ARG A 291 -39.15 2.64 -27.71
N PRO A 292 -38.86 1.46 -28.26
CA PRO A 292 -38.09 1.32 -29.49
C PRO A 292 -38.79 2.05 -30.66
N THR A 293 -38.00 2.67 -31.54
CA THR A 293 -38.50 3.43 -32.70
C THR A 293 -38.36 2.67 -34.01
N ALA A 294 -37.60 1.59 -34.03
CA ALA A 294 -37.39 0.74 -35.21
C ALA A 294 -37.38 -0.72 -34.82
N GLY A 295 -37.80 -1.59 -35.75
CA GLY A 295 -37.72 -3.05 -35.63
C GLY A 295 -36.50 -3.58 -36.38
N ARG A 296 -35.29 -3.09 -36.06
CA ARG A 296 -34.04 -3.55 -36.68
C ARG A 296 -33.68 -4.92 -36.15
N ILE A 297 -33.27 -5.81 -37.03
CA ILE A 297 -32.85 -7.17 -36.68
C ILE A 297 -31.35 -7.24 -36.75
N ALA A 298 -30.73 -7.75 -35.67
CA ALA A 298 -29.33 -8.13 -35.62
C ALA A 298 -29.22 -9.65 -35.54
N THR A 299 -28.80 -10.28 -36.64
CA THR A 299 -28.87 -11.75 -36.80
C THR A 299 -27.79 -12.49 -35.99
N ASP A 300 -26.74 -11.80 -35.62
CA ASP A 300 -25.56 -12.35 -34.90
C ASP A 300 -25.63 -12.17 -33.38
N VAL A 301 -26.80 -11.83 -32.83
CA VAL A 301 -26.98 -11.63 -31.38
C VAL A 301 -27.98 -12.59 -30.75
N LEU A 302 -28.57 -13.53 -31.54
CA LEU A 302 -29.63 -14.42 -31.07
C LEU A 302 -29.22 -15.29 -29.88
N ASP A 303 -27.97 -15.74 -29.84
CA ASP A 303 -27.42 -16.57 -28.75
C ASP A 303 -26.50 -15.76 -27.82
N ASN A 304 -26.51 -14.44 -27.91
CA ASN A 304 -25.66 -13.60 -27.07
C ASN A 304 -26.31 -13.42 -25.70
N PRO A 305 -25.57 -13.59 -24.59
CA PRO A 305 -26.12 -13.40 -23.23
C PRO A 305 -26.64 -11.97 -22.97
N HIS A 306 -26.22 -11.00 -23.79
CA HIS A 306 -26.64 -9.59 -23.74
C HIS A 306 -27.54 -9.21 -24.92
N GLN A 307 -28.32 -10.16 -25.42
CA GLN A 307 -29.21 -9.95 -26.56
C GLN A 307 -30.22 -8.81 -26.32
N GLU A 308 -30.82 -8.76 -25.14
CA GLU A 308 -31.81 -7.74 -24.78
C GLU A 308 -31.23 -6.35 -24.85
N GLU A 309 -30.08 -6.15 -24.21
CA GLU A 309 -29.38 -4.86 -24.16
C GLU A 309 -28.98 -4.39 -25.56
N ILE A 310 -28.44 -5.29 -26.38
CA ILE A 310 -28.02 -5.00 -27.76
C ILE A 310 -29.21 -4.64 -28.62
N VAL A 311 -30.27 -5.45 -28.60
CA VAL A 311 -31.48 -5.19 -29.37
C VAL A 311 -32.12 -3.87 -28.99
N ARG A 312 -32.11 -3.51 -27.68
CA ARG A 312 -32.65 -2.24 -27.20
C ARG A 312 -31.89 -1.06 -27.78
N VAL A 313 -30.56 -1.06 -27.67
CA VAL A 313 -29.68 0.03 -28.13
C VAL A 313 -29.77 0.21 -29.66
N VAL A 314 -29.84 -0.89 -30.41
CA VAL A 314 -30.00 -0.88 -31.86
C VAL A 314 -31.37 -0.30 -32.26
N ASN A 315 -32.45 -0.75 -31.62
CA ASN A 315 -33.81 -0.31 -31.96
C ASN A 315 -34.14 1.11 -31.50
N LEU A 316 -33.33 1.68 -30.60
CA LEU A 316 -33.34 3.11 -30.28
C LEU A 316 -32.51 3.95 -31.26
N GLY A 317 -31.80 3.34 -32.20
CA GLY A 317 -30.96 4.04 -33.18
C GLY A 317 -29.66 4.61 -32.59
N LEU A 318 -29.23 4.13 -31.40
CA LEU A 318 -28.01 4.59 -30.74
C LEU A 318 -26.78 3.93 -31.34
N MET A 319 -26.89 2.65 -31.71
CA MET A 319 -25.84 1.89 -32.38
C MET A 319 -26.39 1.27 -33.67
N ASP A 320 -25.54 1.22 -34.70
CA ASP A 320 -25.95 0.73 -36.02
C ASP A 320 -25.65 -0.74 -36.19
N VAL A 321 -26.49 -1.42 -36.99
CA VAL A 321 -26.24 -2.73 -37.61
C VAL A 321 -25.81 -2.54 -39.06
N ASP A 322 -25.00 -3.45 -39.57
CA ASP A 322 -24.68 -3.47 -41.01
C ASP A 322 -25.98 -3.56 -41.86
N PRO A 323 -26.22 -2.63 -42.75
CA PRO A 323 -27.47 -2.55 -43.48
C PRO A 323 -27.64 -3.71 -44.48
N THR A 324 -26.56 -4.36 -44.90
CA THR A 324 -26.58 -5.44 -45.88
C THR A 324 -26.59 -6.81 -45.20
N LEU A 325 -25.75 -7.00 -44.21
CA LEU A 325 -25.59 -8.30 -43.54
C LEU A 325 -26.48 -8.43 -42.30
N HIS A 326 -27.14 -7.36 -41.87
CA HIS A 326 -27.90 -7.29 -40.60
C HIS A 326 -27.11 -7.77 -39.37
N ARG A 327 -25.82 -7.49 -39.34
CA ARG A 327 -24.90 -7.85 -38.23
C ARG A 327 -24.58 -6.68 -37.36
N PHE A 328 -24.62 -6.92 -36.06
CA PHE A 328 -24.20 -5.96 -35.04
C PHE A 328 -22.71 -6.07 -34.74
N SER A 329 -22.14 -7.27 -34.82
CA SER A 329 -20.76 -7.62 -34.47
C SER A 329 -20.44 -7.33 -33.02
N PRO A 330 -21.08 -8.02 -32.03
CA PRO A 330 -20.96 -7.71 -30.62
C PRO A 330 -19.50 -7.80 -30.08
N ALA A 331 -18.70 -8.70 -30.64
CA ALA A 331 -17.30 -8.87 -30.25
C ALA A 331 -16.34 -7.84 -30.88
N ALA A 332 -16.80 -6.94 -31.76
CA ALA A 332 -15.91 -5.95 -32.37
C ALA A 332 -15.37 -4.94 -31.32
N PRO A 333 -14.05 -4.65 -31.32
CA PRO A 333 -13.47 -3.74 -30.36
C PRO A 333 -14.00 -2.32 -30.53
N VAL A 334 -14.17 -1.62 -29.40
CA VAL A 334 -14.64 -0.23 -29.38
C VAL A 334 -13.48 0.73 -29.27
N ARG A 335 -13.45 1.73 -30.19
CA ARG A 335 -12.56 2.88 -30.09
C ARG A 335 -13.26 4.02 -29.36
N ARG A 336 -12.50 4.90 -28.71
CA ARG A 336 -13.04 6.06 -27.98
C ARG A 336 -13.94 6.93 -28.85
N SER A 337 -13.56 7.21 -30.10
CA SER A 337 -14.38 7.97 -31.06
C SER A 337 -15.73 7.33 -31.32
N PHE A 338 -15.79 5.99 -31.38
CA PHE A 338 -17.06 5.28 -31.55
C PHE A 338 -17.97 5.44 -30.33
N ALA A 339 -17.42 5.26 -29.12
CA ALA A 339 -18.18 5.41 -27.87
C ALA A 339 -18.70 6.84 -27.70
N LEU A 340 -17.85 7.85 -27.92
CA LEU A 340 -18.25 9.25 -27.86
C LEU A 340 -19.40 9.57 -28.83
N ARG A 341 -19.35 9.04 -30.06
CA ARG A 341 -20.45 9.20 -31.03
C ARG A 341 -21.74 8.58 -30.52
N VAL A 342 -21.66 7.37 -29.95
CA VAL A 342 -22.85 6.69 -29.41
C VAL A 342 -23.44 7.49 -28.25
N VAL A 343 -22.59 8.02 -27.36
CA VAL A 343 -23.04 8.84 -26.23
C VAL A 343 -23.62 10.18 -26.71
N LEU A 344 -23.04 10.83 -27.72
CA LEU A 344 -23.61 12.04 -28.32
C LEU A 344 -24.98 11.78 -28.96
N ARG A 345 -25.16 10.65 -29.66
CA ARG A 345 -26.47 10.22 -30.16
C ARG A 345 -27.47 10.00 -29.02
N THR A 346 -26.99 9.44 -27.89
CA THR A 346 -27.84 9.23 -26.71
C THR A 346 -28.31 10.56 -26.14
N LEU A 347 -27.40 11.55 -25.99
CA LEU A 347 -27.73 12.90 -25.54
C LEU A 347 -28.69 13.63 -26.49
N ALA A 348 -28.48 13.54 -27.82
CA ALA A 348 -29.36 14.13 -28.83
C ALA A 348 -30.76 13.55 -28.78
N ARG A 349 -30.86 12.24 -28.49
CA ARG A 349 -32.16 11.55 -28.45
C ARG A 349 -32.97 11.85 -27.20
N PHE A 350 -32.32 11.94 -26.03
CA PHE A 350 -33.02 12.01 -24.75
C PHE A 350 -33.05 13.38 -24.10
N GLY A 351 -32.59 14.44 -24.76
CA GLY A 351 -32.99 15.72 -24.22
C GLY A 351 -32.02 16.88 -24.22
N LYS A 352 -30.88 16.84 -24.90
CA LYS A 352 -30.08 18.05 -25.04
C LYS A 352 -29.76 18.40 -26.49
N ALA A 353 -30.66 19.20 -27.08
CA ALA A 353 -30.50 19.71 -28.43
C ALA A 353 -29.17 20.45 -28.70
N GLY A 354 -28.50 20.99 -27.67
CA GLY A 354 -27.18 21.60 -27.78
C GLY A 354 -25.99 20.66 -27.97
N CYS A 355 -26.19 19.35 -27.72
CA CYS A 355 -25.18 18.31 -27.92
C CYS A 355 -25.41 17.50 -29.22
N ALA A 356 -26.08 18.08 -30.20
CA ALA A 356 -26.45 17.46 -31.49
C ALA A 356 -25.22 17.21 -32.39
N GLY A 357 -24.30 16.37 -31.95
CA GLY A 357 -23.13 15.92 -32.72
C GLY A 357 -23.21 14.44 -33.11
N GLY A 358 -24.39 13.79 -32.97
CA GLY A 358 -24.56 12.35 -33.21
C GLY A 358 -24.26 11.90 -34.64
N ASP A 359 -24.35 12.81 -35.60
CA ASP A 359 -23.98 12.62 -37.02
C ASP A 359 -22.61 13.26 -37.34
N ALA A 360 -21.89 13.75 -36.35
CA ALA A 360 -20.56 14.34 -36.53
C ALA A 360 -19.62 13.32 -37.20
N ASN A 361 -18.95 13.78 -38.23
CA ASN A 361 -17.89 13.03 -38.88
C ASN A 361 -16.82 12.64 -37.85
N LEU A 362 -16.11 11.54 -38.04
CA LEU A 362 -15.04 11.10 -37.15
C LEU A 362 -14.03 12.22 -36.80
N ALA A 363 -13.84 13.18 -37.74
CA ALA A 363 -12.98 14.34 -37.54
C ALA A 363 -13.46 15.29 -36.42
N ASN A 364 -14.79 15.41 -36.21
CA ASN A 364 -15.36 16.43 -35.34
C ASN A 364 -15.94 15.86 -34.03
N VAL A 365 -15.85 14.53 -33.82
CA VAL A 365 -16.43 13.89 -32.64
C VAL A 365 -15.79 14.37 -31.33
N CYS A 366 -14.48 14.65 -31.35
CA CYS A 366 -13.75 15.16 -30.19
C CYS A 366 -14.17 16.58 -29.81
N GLU A 367 -14.33 17.45 -30.80
CA GLU A 367 -14.79 18.82 -30.61
C GLU A 367 -16.23 18.85 -30.09
N ALA A 368 -17.11 18.01 -30.66
CA ALA A 368 -18.47 17.88 -30.19
C ALA A 368 -18.55 17.34 -28.76
N ALA A 369 -17.73 16.34 -28.42
CA ALA A 369 -17.65 15.80 -27.07
C ALA A 369 -17.13 16.83 -26.05
N LEU A 370 -16.12 17.64 -26.42
CA LEU A 370 -15.62 18.73 -25.59
C LEU A 370 -16.71 19.81 -25.40
N ALA A 371 -17.34 20.25 -26.48
CA ALA A 371 -18.38 21.28 -26.43
C ALA A 371 -19.57 20.84 -25.54
N CYS A 372 -19.85 19.55 -25.47
CA CYS A 372 -20.86 18.95 -24.60
C CYS A 372 -20.38 18.67 -23.16
N GLY A 373 -19.12 18.90 -22.83
CA GLY A 373 -18.57 18.63 -21.50
C GLY A 373 -18.38 17.13 -21.18
N LEU A 374 -18.35 16.27 -22.21
CA LEU A 374 -18.04 14.84 -22.07
C LEU A 374 -16.55 14.59 -21.87
N LEU A 375 -15.70 15.50 -22.38
CA LEU A 375 -14.24 15.47 -22.22
C LEU A 375 -13.79 16.73 -21.50
N PRO A 376 -12.72 16.66 -20.67
CA PRO A 376 -12.14 17.83 -20.02
C PRO A 376 -11.26 18.64 -20.97
N SER A 377 -10.60 17.99 -21.94
CA SER A 377 -9.77 18.62 -22.97
C SER A 377 -9.81 17.85 -24.30
N VAL A 378 -9.35 18.47 -25.39
CA VAL A 378 -9.23 17.81 -26.70
C VAL A 378 -8.16 16.71 -26.69
N ASP A 379 -7.09 16.91 -25.92
CA ASP A 379 -5.97 15.97 -25.81
C ASP A 379 -6.42 14.64 -25.17
N ASP A 380 -7.46 14.69 -24.33
CA ASP A 380 -8.03 13.48 -23.70
C ASP A 380 -8.90 12.62 -24.66
N CYS A 381 -9.18 13.13 -25.85
CA CYS A 381 -10.02 12.41 -26.80
C CYS A 381 -9.38 11.12 -27.30
N GLN A 382 -8.13 11.18 -27.78
CA GLN A 382 -7.41 10.02 -28.34
C GLN A 382 -8.32 9.08 -29.17
N PRO A 383 -8.87 9.55 -30.31
CA PRO A 383 -10.02 8.93 -30.97
C PRO A 383 -9.80 7.48 -31.42
N SER A 384 -8.56 7.10 -31.70
CA SER A 384 -8.17 5.77 -32.15
C SER A 384 -7.79 4.81 -31.01
N ALA A 385 -7.70 5.30 -29.78
CA ALA A 385 -7.35 4.46 -28.63
C ALA A 385 -8.50 3.47 -28.33
N PRO A 386 -8.19 2.25 -27.83
CA PRO A 386 -9.20 1.35 -27.28
C PRO A 386 -9.89 2.02 -26.09
N LEU A 387 -11.12 1.62 -25.82
CA LEU A 387 -11.89 2.13 -24.69
C LEU A 387 -11.89 1.09 -23.57
N SER A 388 -11.45 1.44 -22.38
CA SER A 388 -11.60 0.60 -21.19
C SER A 388 -13.00 0.73 -20.57
N GLY A 389 -13.39 -0.25 -19.75
CA GLY A 389 -14.65 -0.22 -19.00
C GLY A 389 -14.74 1.00 -18.09
N ALA A 390 -13.66 1.31 -17.37
CA ALA A 390 -13.60 2.47 -16.48
C ALA A 390 -13.81 3.80 -17.22
N GLU A 391 -13.19 3.96 -18.39
CA GLU A 391 -13.37 5.16 -19.23
C GLU A 391 -14.80 5.24 -19.81
N GLY A 392 -15.37 4.11 -20.26
CA GLY A 392 -16.73 4.04 -20.73
C GLY A 392 -17.75 4.45 -19.65
N VAL A 393 -17.55 3.95 -18.44
CA VAL A 393 -18.35 4.29 -17.26
C VAL A 393 -18.24 5.79 -16.94
N GLU A 394 -17.03 6.38 -17.01
CA GLU A 394 -16.84 7.81 -16.72
C GLU A 394 -17.48 8.72 -17.78
N ILE A 395 -17.37 8.38 -19.06
CA ILE A 395 -18.05 9.11 -20.14
C ILE A 395 -19.57 9.06 -19.93
N LEU A 396 -20.11 7.88 -19.58
CA LEU A 396 -21.55 7.74 -19.30
C LEU A 396 -21.97 8.50 -18.04
N ARG A 397 -21.16 8.51 -16.97
CA ARG A 397 -21.44 9.31 -15.79
C ARG A 397 -21.56 10.80 -16.11
N ARG A 398 -20.66 11.33 -16.95
CA ARG A 398 -20.72 12.73 -17.41
C ARG A 398 -21.99 12.98 -18.25
N SER A 399 -22.35 12.02 -19.11
CA SER A 399 -23.57 12.13 -19.90
C SER A 399 -24.86 12.16 -19.06
N LEU A 400 -24.90 11.42 -17.96
CA LEU A 400 -26.04 11.42 -17.02
C LEU A 400 -26.25 12.81 -16.38
N LYS A 401 -25.18 13.51 -15.98
CA LYS A 401 -25.29 14.91 -15.52
C LYS A 401 -25.98 15.80 -16.56
N LEU A 402 -25.69 15.57 -17.83
CA LEU A 402 -26.28 16.33 -18.94
C LEU A 402 -27.73 15.96 -19.24
N LEU A 403 -28.14 14.72 -18.95
CA LEU A 403 -29.51 14.25 -19.09
C LEU A 403 -30.42 14.68 -17.90
N GLY A 404 -29.86 15.30 -16.88
CA GLY A 404 -30.61 15.70 -15.67
C GLY A 404 -30.91 14.51 -14.74
N GLY A 405 -30.27 13.37 -14.98
CA GLY A 405 -30.30 12.20 -14.11
C GLY A 405 -29.24 12.34 -13.01
N THR A 406 -29.69 12.48 -11.77
CA THR A 406 -28.83 12.36 -10.58
C THR A 406 -28.75 10.93 -10.11
#